data_0a9be421b556eb8c387b2ac75d5ed301
#
_entry.id   0a9be421b556eb8c387b2ac75d5ed301
#
_cell.length_a   1.000
_cell.length_b   1.000
_cell.length_c   1.000
_cell.angle_alpha   90.00
_cell.angle_beta   90.00
_cell.angle_gamma   90.00
#
_symmetry.space_group_name_H-M   'P 1'
#
loop_
_entity.id
_entity.type
_entity.pdbx_description
1 polymer ?
#
loop_
_entity_poly.entity_id
_entity_poly.type
_entity_poly.pdbx_seq_one_letter_code
_entity_poly.pdbx_strand_id
1 'polypeptide(L)'
;KNIKNLLKRVSVVAVICLAYRLKLIPGLICVLTIVVCNVFLEKQDRIKKQYLAKYNDVVLYMEQMIYSFKKQPKIRMALLDAQKVSSIEMREVIEEAIVNIDSNKSANIYEDALVIIEKEYNCGRIKSLHKFIIKIENYGGNYET
;
A
#
# COMPACT_ATOMS: atom_id res chain seq x y z
N LYS A 1 14.89 1.18 18.50
CA LYS A 1 15.99 0.77 17.56
C LYS A 1 16.66 1.98 16.90
N ASN A 2 15.94 3.09 16.62
CA ASN A 2 16.44 4.28 15.93
C ASN A 2 17.34 5.16 16.81
N ILE A 3 17.03 5.29 18.10
CA ILE A 3 17.80 6.12 19.05
C ILE A 3 19.24 5.61 19.20
N LYS A 4 19.45 4.29 19.24
CA LYS A 4 20.80 3.71 19.32
C LYS A 4 21.65 4.00 18.09
N ASN A 5 21.04 4.03 16.90
CA ASN A 5 21.73 4.38 15.66
C ASN A 5 22.03 5.88 15.57
N LEU A 6 21.13 6.72 16.07
CA LEU A 6 21.37 8.16 16.20
C LEU A 6 22.54 8.43 17.15
N LEU A 7 22.54 7.80 18.34
CA LEU A 7 23.61 7.93 19.31
C LEU A 7 24.99 7.51 18.75
N LYS A 8 25.03 6.40 18.01
CA LYS A 8 26.26 5.96 17.33
C LYS A 8 26.78 6.98 16.31
N ARG A 9 25.92 7.57 15.52
CA ARG A 9 26.30 8.57 14.50
C ARG A 9 26.78 9.86 15.16
N VAL A 10 26.08 10.31 16.21
CA VAL A 10 26.49 11.50 16.98
C VAL A 10 27.82 11.26 17.68
N SER A 11 28.07 10.08 18.25
CA SER A 11 29.34 9.76 18.90
C SER A 11 30.53 9.74 17.93
N VAL A 12 30.33 9.20 16.71
CA VAL A 12 31.37 9.20 15.66
C VAL A 12 31.74 10.62 15.27
N VAL A 13 30.75 11.51 15.09
CA VAL A 13 31.01 12.91 14.74
C VAL A 13 31.68 13.67 15.89
N ALA A 14 31.27 13.41 17.13
CA ALA A 14 31.92 14.01 18.31
C ALA A 14 33.41 13.62 18.39
N VAL A 15 33.74 12.35 18.09
CA VAL A 15 35.14 11.88 18.05
C VAL A 15 35.91 12.56 16.91
N ILE A 16 35.32 12.73 15.74
CA ILE A 16 35.96 13.43 14.61
C ILE A 16 36.19 14.91 14.94
N CYS A 17 35.21 15.60 15.54
CA CYS A 17 35.34 17.00 15.95
C CYS A 17 36.45 17.19 17.00
N LEU A 18 36.59 16.25 17.94
CA LEU A 18 37.66 16.23 18.95
C LEU A 18 39.04 15.97 18.32
N ALA A 19 39.13 15.03 17.38
CA ALA A 19 40.38 14.68 16.68
C ALA A 19 40.93 15.84 15.85
N TYR A 20 40.09 16.64 15.25
CA TYR A 20 40.49 17.79 14.42
C TYR A 20 40.59 19.10 15.20
N ARG A 21 40.47 19.11 16.54
CA ARG A 21 40.49 20.32 17.39
C ARG A 21 39.59 21.45 16.84
N LEU A 22 38.47 21.11 16.30
CA LEU A 22 37.51 22.09 15.78
C LEU A 22 36.99 22.99 16.90
N LYS A 23 36.89 24.31 16.62
CA LYS A 23 36.27 25.26 17.55
C LYS A 23 34.84 24.83 17.85
N LEU A 24 34.34 25.11 19.06
CA LEU A 24 33.03 24.71 19.57
C LEU A 24 31.86 25.03 18.58
N ILE A 25 31.92 26.19 17.95
CA ILE A 25 30.85 26.66 17.04
C ILE A 25 30.66 25.76 15.81
N PRO A 26 31.68 25.43 14.97
CA PRO A 26 31.54 24.54 13.83
C PRO A 26 31.17 23.11 14.25
N GLY A 27 31.62 22.64 15.39
CA GLY A 27 31.22 21.34 15.92
C GLY A 27 29.73 21.25 16.23
N LEU A 28 29.15 22.29 16.78
CA LEU A 28 27.71 22.37 17.09
C LEU A 28 26.85 22.42 15.84
N ILE A 29 27.32 23.15 14.80
CA ILE A 29 26.63 23.17 13.48
C ILE A 29 26.62 21.78 12.83
N CYS A 30 27.73 21.04 12.88
CA CYS A 30 27.79 19.68 12.34
C CYS A 30 26.83 18.72 13.05
N VAL A 31 26.70 18.80 14.37
CA VAL A 31 25.75 17.96 15.13
C VAL A 31 24.31 18.32 14.75
N LEU A 32 23.96 19.59 14.66
CA LEU A 32 22.64 20.06 14.25
C LEU A 32 22.28 19.56 12.85
N THR A 33 23.17 19.67 11.88
CA THR A 33 22.95 19.19 10.51
C THR A 33 22.68 17.68 10.46
N ILE A 34 23.41 16.90 11.26
CA ILE A 34 23.20 15.45 11.32
C ILE A 34 21.84 15.11 11.91
N VAL A 35 21.42 15.80 12.96
CA VAL A 35 20.09 15.58 13.56
C VAL A 35 19.00 15.89 12.55
N VAL A 36 19.07 17.03 11.85
CA VAL A 36 18.10 17.41 10.82
C VAL A 36 18.07 16.39 9.67
N CYS A 37 19.23 15.96 9.16
CA CYS A 37 19.32 14.95 8.11
C CYS A 37 18.71 13.61 8.54
N ASN A 38 18.93 13.16 9.78
CA ASN A 38 18.35 11.90 10.27
C ASN A 38 16.82 11.97 10.35
N VAL A 39 16.26 13.07 10.87
CA VAL A 39 14.80 13.26 10.93
C VAL A 39 14.20 13.25 9.53
N PHE A 40 14.87 13.89 8.57
CA PHE A 40 14.41 13.92 7.17
C PHE A 40 14.46 12.53 6.54
N LEU A 41 15.54 11.77 6.75
CA LEU A 41 15.68 10.40 6.22
C LEU A 41 14.63 9.45 6.83
N GLU A 42 14.38 9.54 8.14
CA GLU A 42 13.34 8.73 8.79
C GLU A 42 11.93 9.01 8.23
N LYS A 43 11.64 10.27 7.94
CA LYS A 43 10.36 10.64 7.31
C LYS A 43 10.22 10.03 5.91
N GLN A 44 11.29 10.11 5.11
CA GLN A 44 11.34 9.49 3.79
C GLN A 44 11.16 7.96 3.84
N ASP A 45 11.82 7.31 4.79
CA ASP A 45 11.72 5.86 4.96
C ASP A 45 10.31 5.42 5.39
N ARG A 46 9.62 6.20 6.22
CA ARG A 46 8.22 5.94 6.59
C ARG A 46 7.29 6.04 5.39
N ILE A 47 7.44 7.09 4.59
CA ILE A 47 6.64 7.29 3.36
C ILE A 47 6.86 6.15 2.38
N LYS A 48 8.12 5.75 2.16
CA LYS A 48 8.46 4.60 1.29
C LYS A 48 7.84 3.30 1.78
N LYS A 49 7.88 3.04 3.09
CA LYS A 49 7.29 1.82 3.68
C LYS A 49 5.77 1.80 3.51
N GLN A 50 5.09 2.92 3.74
CA GLN A 50 3.65 3.03 3.51
C GLN A 50 3.28 2.80 2.04
N TYR A 51 4.04 3.41 1.12
CA TYR A 51 3.83 3.22 -0.31
C TYR A 51 4.04 1.75 -0.74
N LEU A 52 5.10 1.11 -0.25
CA LEU A 52 5.37 -0.31 -0.52
C LEU A 52 4.31 -1.22 0.07
N ALA A 53 3.81 -0.93 1.27
CA ALA A 53 2.72 -1.69 1.88
C ALA A 53 1.45 -1.60 1.02
N LYS A 54 1.05 -0.38 0.66
CA LYS A 54 -0.12 -0.14 -0.20
C LYS A 54 0.03 -0.79 -1.59
N TYR A 55 1.24 -0.78 -2.15
CA TYR A 55 1.53 -1.47 -3.41
C TYR A 55 1.40 -2.99 -3.29
N ASN A 56 1.94 -3.59 -2.22
CA ASN A 56 1.82 -5.02 -1.97
C ASN A 56 0.37 -5.45 -1.77
N ASP A 57 -0.43 -4.66 -1.09
CA ASP A 57 -1.87 -4.91 -0.92
C ASP A 57 -2.59 -4.97 -2.27
N VAL A 58 -2.28 -4.02 -3.16
CA VAL A 58 -2.83 -4.02 -4.52
C VAL A 58 -2.43 -5.28 -5.29
N VAL A 59 -1.18 -5.69 -5.21
CA VAL A 59 -0.69 -6.90 -5.90
C VAL A 59 -1.40 -8.14 -5.37
N LEU A 60 -1.43 -8.34 -4.05
CA LEU A 60 -2.09 -9.49 -3.42
C LEU A 60 -3.59 -9.53 -3.75
N TYR A 61 -4.26 -8.39 -3.69
CA TYR A 61 -5.67 -8.26 -4.08
C TYR A 61 -5.89 -8.73 -5.52
N MET A 62 -5.11 -8.19 -6.47
CA MET A 62 -5.26 -8.54 -7.88
C MET A 62 -4.96 -10.01 -8.17
N GLU A 63 -3.90 -10.56 -7.58
CA GLU A 63 -3.53 -11.97 -7.73
C GLU A 63 -4.65 -12.89 -7.22
N GLN A 64 -5.17 -12.59 -6.03
CA GLN A 64 -6.22 -13.40 -5.43
C GLN A 64 -7.54 -13.26 -6.20
N MET A 65 -7.89 -12.04 -6.64
CA MET A 65 -9.07 -11.81 -7.47
C MET A 65 -9.01 -12.63 -8.76
N ILE A 66 -7.87 -12.60 -9.46
CA ILE A 66 -7.68 -13.35 -10.71
C ILE A 66 -7.75 -14.85 -10.44
N TYR A 67 -7.06 -15.32 -9.40
CA TYR A 67 -7.03 -16.75 -9.05
C TYR A 67 -8.43 -17.28 -8.70
N SER A 68 -9.15 -16.57 -7.83
CA SER A 68 -10.48 -16.99 -7.41
C SER A 68 -11.49 -16.90 -8.54
N PHE A 69 -11.43 -15.83 -9.36
CA PHE A 69 -12.31 -15.63 -10.49
C PHE A 69 -12.11 -16.67 -11.61
N LYS A 70 -10.86 -17.11 -11.85
CA LYS A 70 -10.59 -18.24 -12.77
C LYS A 70 -11.23 -19.56 -12.31
N LYS A 71 -11.22 -19.78 -11.00
CA LYS A 71 -11.82 -21.00 -10.41
C LYS A 71 -13.33 -20.94 -10.45
N GLN A 72 -13.91 -19.80 -10.15
CA GLN A 72 -15.34 -19.55 -10.14
C GLN A 72 -15.61 -18.11 -10.58
N PRO A 73 -16.19 -17.88 -11.77
CA PRO A 73 -16.38 -16.54 -12.34
C PRO A 73 -17.56 -15.82 -11.66
N LYS A 74 -17.38 -15.50 -10.37
CA LYS A 74 -18.31 -14.76 -9.52
C LYS A 74 -17.55 -13.68 -8.77
N ILE A 75 -17.81 -12.40 -9.07
CA ILE A 75 -17.11 -11.25 -8.46
C ILE A 75 -17.24 -11.28 -6.94
N ARG A 76 -18.44 -11.53 -6.43
CA ARG A 76 -18.68 -11.59 -4.98
C ARG A 76 -17.81 -12.65 -4.29
N MET A 77 -17.68 -13.85 -4.87
CA MET A 77 -16.86 -14.92 -4.32
C MET A 77 -15.36 -14.59 -4.39
N ALA A 78 -14.93 -13.98 -5.49
CA ALA A 78 -13.56 -13.54 -5.65
C ALA A 78 -13.19 -12.45 -4.62
N LEU A 79 -14.09 -11.52 -4.32
CA LEU A 79 -13.91 -10.50 -3.27
C LEU A 79 -13.81 -11.14 -1.88
N LEU A 80 -14.66 -12.11 -1.55
CA LEU A 80 -14.58 -12.84 -0.27
C LEU A 80 -13.25 -13.58 -0.09
N ASP A 81 -12.72 -14.15 -1.15
CA ASP A 81 -11.42 -14.82 -1.11
C ASP A 81 -10.26 -13.81 -1.03
N ALA A 82 -10.36 -12.69 -1.75
CA ALA A 82 -9.37 -11.61 -1.66
C ALA A 82 -9.34 -10.99 -0.25
N GLN A 83 -10.48 -10.85 0.40
CA GLN A 83 -10.60 -10.34 1.77
C GLN A 83 -9.79 -11.16 2.78
N LYS A 84 -9.72 -12.50 2.61
CA LYS A 84 -9.03 -13.41 3.54
C LYS A 84 -7.51 -13.20 3.59
N VAL A 85 -6.92 -12.78 2.47
CA VAL A 85 -5.45 -12.60 2.33
C VAL A 85 -5.01 -11.15 2.40
N SER A 86 -5.94 -10.21 2.39
CA SER A 86 -5.68 -8.78 2.37
C SER A 86 -5.27 -8.23 3.74
N SER A 87 -4.56 -7.10 3.75
CA SER A 87 -4.29 -6.30 4.95
C SER A 87 -5.60 -5.83 5.60
N ILE A 88 -5.51 -5.33 6.84
CA ILE A 88 -6.68 -4.82 7.55
C ILE A 88 -7.33 -3.67 6.76
N GLU A 89 -6.53 -2.74 6.24
CA GLU A 89 -7.00 -1.57 5.48
C GLU A 89 -7.73 -2.00 4.18
N MET A 90 -7.12 -2.89 3.40
CA MET A 90 -7.74 -3.40 2.17
C MET A 90 -8.99 -4.25 2.47
N ARG A 91 -8.99 -4.99 3.57
CA ARG A 91 -10.13 -5.82 3.99
C ARG A 91 -11.36 -5.00 4.28
N GLU A 92 -11.23 -3.86 4.97
CA GLU A 92 -12.34 -2.94 5.25
C GLU A 92 -12.95 -2.39 3.96
N VAL A 93 -12.12 -2.01 3.01
CA VAL A 93 -12.58 -1.50 1.71
C VAL A 93 -13.28 -2.60 0.88
N ILE A 94 -12.76 -3.83 0.92
CA ILE A 94 -13.40 -4.98 0.25
C ILE A 94 -14.74 -5.30 0.91
N GLU A 95 -14.83 -5.24 2.25
CA GLU A 95 -16.06 -5.47 2.99
C GLU A 95 -17.14 -4.47 2.62
N GLU A 96 -16.79 -3.19 2.52
CA GLU A 96 -17.70 -2.14 2.04
C GLU A 96 -18.22 -2.44 0.63
N ALA A 97 -17.35 -2.88 -0.26
CA ALA A 97 -17.74 -3.28 -1.62
C ALA A 97 -18.71 -4.49 -1.61
N ILE A 98 -18.45 -5.50 -0.76
CA ILE A 98 -19.34 -6.67 -0.62
C ILE A 98 -20.71 -6.26 -0.06
N VAL A 99 -20.73 -5.43 0.97
CA VAL A 99 -21.99 -4.90 1.54
C VAL A 99 -22.79 -4.12 0.50
N ASN A 100 -22.09 -3.35 -0.35
CA ASN A 100 -22.72 -2.64 -1.46
C ASN A 100 -23.36 -3.61 -2.46
N ILE A 101 -22.67 -4.69 -2.83
CA ILE A 101 -23.23 -5.74 -3.69
C ILE A 101 -24.49 -6.38 -3.07
N ASP A 102 -24.45 -6.67 -1.78
CA ASP A 102 -25.52 -7.38 -1.08
C ASP A 102 -26.75 -6.48 -0.82
N SER A 103 -26.57 -5.17 -0.70
CA SER A 103 -27.63 -4.20 -0.41
C SER A 103 -28.22 -3.50 -1.63
N ASN A 104 -27.47 -3.38 -2.71
CA ASN A 104 -27.86 -2.64 -3.90
C ASN A 104 -28.62 -3.52 -4.88
N LYS A 105 -29.64 -2.95 -5.53
CA LYS A 105 -30.46 -3.61 -6.58
C LYS A 105 -30.32 -2.92 -7.93
N SER A 106 -29.25 -2.13 -8.12
CA SER A 106 -29.02 -1.44 -9.39
C SER A 106 -28.60 -2.39 -10.51
N ALA A 107 -28.81 -1.99 -11.76
CA ALA A 107 -28.33 -2.75 -12.91
C ALA A 107 -26.80 -2.82 -13.00
N ASN A 108 -26.09 -1.85 -12.40
CA ASN A 108 -24.64 -1.72 -12.42
C ASN A 108 -24.00 -2.02 -11.06
N ILE A 109 -24.57 -2.99 -10.33
CA ILE A 109 -24.22 -3.31 -8.94
C ILE A 109 -22.72 -3.58 -8.75
N TYR A 110 -22.09 -4.30 -9.66
CA TYR A 110 -20.66 -4.62 -9.60
C TYR A 110 -19.77 -3.40 -9.89
N GLU A 111 -20.17 -2.56 -10.84
CA GLU A 111 -19.45 -1.33 -11.15
C GLU A 111 -19.47 -0.38 -9.95
N ASP A 112 -20.64 -0.16 -9.36
CA ASP A 112 -20.81 0.71 -8.19
C ASP A 112 -19.99 0.22 -6.98
N ALA A 113 -19.98 -1.08 -6.73
CA ALA A 113 -19.24 -1.67 -5.63
C ALA A 113 -17.71 -1.63 -5.84
N LEU A 114 -17.22 -1.99 -7.03
CA LEU A 114 -15.79 -2.03 -7.31
C LEU A 114 -15.16 -0.64 -7.42
N VAL A 115 -15.95 0.39 -7.75
CA VAL A 115 -15.50 1.80 -7.74
C VAL A 115 -15.02 2.24 -6.35
N ILE A 116 -15.54 1.65 -5.26
CA ILE A 116 -15.11 1.94 -3.88
C ILE A 116 -13.61 1.61 -3.75
N ILE A 117 -13.21 0.40 -4.17
CA ILE A 117 -11.81 -0.05 -4.15
C ILE A 117 -10.94 0.79 -5.09
N GLU A 118 -11.46 1.13 -6.28
CA GLU A 118 -10.74 1.94 -7.26
C GLU A 118 -10.43 3.35 -6.77
N LYS A 119 -11.34 3.98 -6.02
CA LYS A 119 -11.16 5.30 -5.44
C LYS A 119 -10.10 5.30 -4.36
N GLU A 120 -10.11 4.29 -3.46
CA GLU A 120 -9.17 4.21 -2.34
C GLU A 120 -7.74 3.96 -2.82
N TYR A 121 -7.56 3.06 -3.77
CA TYR A 121 -6.22 2.67 -4.23
C TYR A 121 -5.74 3.42 -5.46
N ASN A 122 -6.62 4.11 -6.18
CA ASN A 122 -6.35 4.92 -7.38
C ASN A 122 -5.33 4.27 -8.35
N CYS A 123 -5.50 2.98 -8.62
CA CYS A 123 -4.58 2.18 -9.44
C CYS A 123 -5.25 1.83 -10.79
N GLY A 124 -4.63 2.25 -11.90
CA GLY A 124 -5.14 1.97 -13.24
C GLY A 124 -5.26 0.47 -13.57
N ARG A 125 -4.36 -0.37 -12.99
CA ARG A 125 -4.40 -1.83 -13.17
C ARG A 125 -5.62 -2.46 -12.50
N ILE A 126 -5.99 -2.00 -11.30
CA ILE A 126 -7.23 -2.42 -10.62
C ILE A 126 -8.44 -2.10 -11.50
N LYS A 127 -8.53 -0.88 -12.03
CA LYS A 127 -9.62 -0.47 -12.92
C LYS A 127 -9.73 -1.36 -14.16
N SER A 128 -8.60 -1.71 -14.76
CA SER A 128 -8.58 -2.60 -15.93
C SER A 128 -9.03 -4.01 -15.59
N LEU A 129 -8.58 -4.54 -14.44
CA LEU A 129 -9.01 -5.85 -13.94
C LEU A 129 -10.52 -5.86 -13.67
N HIS A 130 -11.04 -4.87 -12.96
CA HIS A 130 -12.47 -4.77 -12.64
C HIS A 130 -13.34 -4.74 -13.90
N LYS A 131 -12.99 -3.90 -14.87
CA LYS A 131 -13.70 -3.86 -16.15
C LYS A 131 -13.72 -5.22 -16.85
N PHE A 132 -12.60 -5.93 -16.81
CA PHE A 132 -12.47 -7.24 -17.42
C PHE A 132 -13.36 -8.28 -16.74
N ILE A 133 -13.32 -8.39 -15.41
CA ILE A 133 -14.12 -9.37 -14.66
C ILE A 133 -15.62 -9.06 -14.72
N ILE A 134 -16.03 -7.79 -14.69
CA ILE A 134 -17.42 -7.38 -14.88
C ILE A 134 -17.93 -7.83 -16.26
N LYS A 135 -17.13 -7.61 -17.30
CA LYS A 135 -17.48 -8.02 -18.65
C LYS A 135 -17.69 -9.52 -18.75
N ILE A 136 -16.81 -10.32 -18.12
CA ILE A 136 -16.95 -11.79 -18.14
C ILE A 136 -18.18 -12.23 -17.37
N GLU A 137 -18.45 -11.69 -16.18
CA GLU A 137 -19.61 -12.08 -15.38
C GLU A 137 -20.93 -11.72 -16.06
N ASN A 138 -21.00 -10.56 -16.72
CA ASN A 138 -22.21 -10.09 -17.38
C ASN A 138 -22.47 -10.80 -18.72
N TYR A 139 -21.45 -11.12 -19.50
CA TYR A 139 -21.61 -11.61 -20.87
C TYR A 139 -21.16 -13.06 -21.07
N GLY A 140 -20.58 -13.71 -20.07
CA GLY A 140 -20.05 -15.06 -20.16
C GLY A 140 -18.93 -15.16 -21.20
N GLY A 141 -17.69 -14.88 -20.83
CA GLY A 141 -16.53 -14.97 -21.72
C GLY A 141 -15.75 -16.27 -21.52
N ASN A 142 -15.21 -16.82 -22.61
CA ASN A 142 -14.18 -17.85 -22.53
C ASN A 142 -12.87 -17.13 -22.18
N TYR A 143 -12.31 -17.34 -20.97
CA TYR A 143 -11.11 -16.68 -20.43
C TYR A 143 -9.85 -17.55 -20.54
N GLU A 144 -9.92 -18.62 -21.34
CA GLU A 144 -8.81 -19.53 -21.64
C GLU A 144 -8.02 -19.09 -22.89
N THR A 145 -7.58 -17.83 -22.94
CA THR A 145 -6.60 -17.41 -23.95
C THR A 145 -5.37 -16.76 -23.34
#